data_243deb589e562e5d39e473a3805a4732
#
_entry.id   243deb589e562e5d39e473a3805a4732
#
_cell.length_a   1.000
_cell.length_b   1.000
_cell.length_c   1.000
_cell.angle_alpha   90.00
_cell.angle_beta   90.00
_cell.angle_gamma   90.00
#
_symmetry.space_group_name_H-M   'P 1'
#
loop_
_entity.id
_entity.type
_entity.pdbx_description
1 polymer ?
#
loop_
_entity_poly.entity_id
_entity_poly.type
_entity_poly.pdbx_seq_one_letter_code
_entity_poly.pdbx_strand_id
1 'polypeptide(L)'
;LMIPQRDRFGRIVTFTARALNSQATVKYLNGKDCAIYKKSSAIFGIDIALKAARQTGKVYLVEGAPDVMRLQSLGIANVVASLGGCWSEEQLSCFNKFGCTLCFIPDHDVPKEGDEFGAGEKFVFRNGRLATEMGFQVSVREIPSSGSQKQDADSYIVSLERWESLSEKDFILWYAAKHYDASAANDEQLKVIADVCDLLVNVQSE
;
A
#
# COMPACT_ATOMS: atom_id res chain seq x y z
N LEU A 1 -20.69 8.26 -7.31
CA LEU A 1 -20.69 6.98 -6.60
C LEU A 1 -20.40 7.22 -5.13
N MET A 2 -21.20 6.58 -4.25
CA MET A 2 -20.99 6.62 -2.79
C MET A 2 -20.50 5.27 -2.32
N ILE A 3 -19.38 5.25 -1.61
CA ILE A 3 -18.70 4.05 -1.12
C ILE A 3 -18.75 4.09 0.42
N PRO A 4 -19.46 3.14 1.08
CA PRO A 4 -19.53 3.11 2.54
C PRO A 4 -18.17 2.68 3.10
N GLN A 5 -17.73 3.37 4.16
CA GLN A 5 -16.62 2.95 4.99
C GLN A 5 -17.11 2.27 6.25
N ARG A 6 -16.49 1.14 6.57
CA ARG A 6 -16.84 0.36 7.75
C ARG A 6 -15.69 0.34 8.75
N ASP A 7 -16.02 0.30 10.02
CA ASP A 7 -15.08 0.00 11.07
C ASP A 7 -14.77 -1.51 11.12
N ARG A 8 -13.83 -1.91 11.96
CA ARG A 8 -13.44 -3.33 12.15
C ARG A 8 -14.58 -4.26 12.59
N PHE A 9 -15.72 -3.73 12.98
CA PHE A 9 -16.94 -4.47 13.38
C PHE A 9 -18.00 -4.52 12.28
N GLY A 10 -17.70 -3.97 11.09
CA GLY A 10 -18.62 -3.92 9.96
C GLY A 10 -19.65 -2.79 10.00
N ARG A 11 -19.59 -1.88 10.99
CA ARG A 11 -20.53 -0.75 11.12
C ARG A 11 -20.12 0.37 10.17
N ILE A 12 -21.07 0.94 9.44
CA ILE A 12 -20.81 2.10 8.57
C ILE A 12 -20.52 3.31 9.45
N VAL A 13 -19.33 3.91 9.28
CA VAL A 13 -18.88 5.08 10.03
C VAL A 13 -18.83 6.34 9.18
N THR A 14 -18.71 6.21 7.86
CA THR A 14 -18.74 7.33 6.90
C THR A 14 -18.91 6.82 5.47
N PHE A 15 -18.86 7.75 4.51
CA PHE A 15 -18.86 7.45 3.08
C PHE A 15 -17.73 8.20 2.39
N THR A 16 -17.15 7.58 1.36
CA THR A 16 -16.32 8.25 0.37
C THR A 16 -17.13 8.45 -0.90
N ALA A 17 -17.21 9.66 -1.40
CA ALA A 17 -17.82 9.96 -2.68
C ALA A 17 -16.76 9.96 -3.79
N ARG A 18 -17.05 9.28 -4.91
CA ARG A 18 -16.24 9.33 -6.13
C ARG A 18 -17.03 10.02 -7.23
N ALA A 19 -16.45 11.05 -7.83
CA ALA A 19 -17.02 11.70 -9.00
C ALA A 19 -17.06 10.71 -10.17
N LEU A 20 -18.20 10.67 -10.88
CA LEU A 20 -18.34 9.88 -12.12
C LEU A 20 -18.00 10.71 -13.36
N ASN A 21 -17.99 12.04 -13.22
CA ASN A 21 -17.60 12.94 -14.28
C ASN A 21 -16.07 13.06 -14.33
N SER A 22 -15.47 12.79 -15.48
CA SER A 22 -14.02 12.91 -15.71
C SER A 22 -13.49 14.35 -15.61
N GLN A 23 -14.36 15.36 -15.74
CA GLN A 23 -14.00 16.77 -15.61
C GLN A 23 -14.09 17.31 -14.17
N ALA A 24 -14.47 16.49 -13.20
CA ALA A 24 -14.54 16.91 -11.81
C ALA A 24 -13.15 17.26 -11.27
N THR A 25 -13.00 18.44 -10.71
CA THR A 25 -11.77 18.92 -10.07
C THR A 25 -11.37 18.08 -8.86
N VAL A 26 -12.35 17.50 -8.17
CA VAL A 26 -12.13 16.60 -7.02
C VAL A 26 -12.64 15.22 -7.38
N LYS A 27 -11.72 14.28 -7.57
CA LYS A 27 -12.05 12.88 -7.92
C LYS A 27 -12.66 12.11 -6.75
N TYR A 28 -12.15 12.31 -5.55
CA TYR A 28 -12.63 11.67 -4.32
C TYR A 28 -12.87 12.69 -3.22
N LEU A 29 -13.97 12.53 -2.50
CA LEU A 29 -14.31 13.31 -1.32
C LEU A 29 -14.60 12.35 -0.17
N ASN A 30 -13.75 12.38 0.85
CA ASN A 30 -13.94 11.60 2.07
C ASN A 30 -14.82 12.35 3.06
N GLY A 31 -15.52 11.62 3.93
CA GLY A 31 -16.23 12.20 5.05
C GLY A 31 -15.31 13.01 5.97
N LYS A 32 -15.90 13.99 6.65
CA LYS A 32 -15.19 14.79 7.66
C LYS A 32 -15.02 13.99 8.94
N ASP A 33 -13.96 14.28 9.69
CA ASP A 33 -13.73 13.71 11.01
C ASP A 33 -14.91 14.02 11.94
N CYS A 34 -15.31 13.03 12.73
CA CYS A 34 -16.38 13.12 13.70
C CYS A 34 -16.16 12.12 14.85
N ALA A 35 -17.11 12.04 15.79
CA ALA A 35 -16.97 11.17 16.96
C ALA A 35 -16.78 9.67 16.64
N ILE A 36 -17.26 9.19 15.49
CA ILE A 36 -17.20 7.77 15.08
C ILE A 36 -16.25 7.52 13.90
N TYR A 37 -15.64 8.56 13.32
CA TYR A 37 -14.76 8.46 12.17
C TYR A 37 -13.62 9.48 12.27
N LYS A 38 -12.40 9.00 12.12
CA LYS A 38 -11.19 9.80 11.92
C LYS A 38 -10.44 9.26 10.72
N LYS A 39 -10.16 10.12 9.76
CA LYS A 39 -9.45 9.73 8.53
C LYS A 39 -8.07 9.14 8.82
N SER A 40 -7.37 9.66 9.83
CA SER A 40 -6.02 9.21 10.23
C SER A 40 -5.96 7.80 10.78
N SER A 41 -7.08 7.25 11.28
CA SER A 41 -7.16 5.90 11.84
C SER A 41 -8.06 4.96 11.03
N ALA A 42 -8.77 5.49 10.04
CA ALA A 42 -9.67 4.69 9.22
C ALA A 42 -8.89 3.85 8.19
N ILE A 43 -9.29 2.59 8.06
CA ILE A 43 -8.73 1.63 7.11
C ILE A 43 -9.87 1.06 6.29
N PHE A 44 -9.83 1.24 4.97
CA PHE A 44 -10.86 0.69 4.08
C PHE A 44 -10.68 -0.82 3.92
N GLY A 45 -11.79 -1.58 4.04
CA GLY A 45 -11.79 -3.04 3.91
C GLY A 45 -11.38 -3.80 5.16
N ILE A 46 -11.12 -3.11 6.29
CA ILE A 46 -10.62 -3.69 7.54
C ILE A 46 -11.59 -4.74 8.14
N ASP A 47 -12.90 -4.55 7.97
CA ASP A 47 -13.96 -5.42 8.45
C ASP A 47 -13.86 -6.84 7.86
N ILE A 48 -13.48 -6.95 6.59
CA ILE A 48 -13.27 -8.22 5.89
C ILE A 48 -11.83 -8.72 6.12
N ALA A 49 -10.87 -7.82 6.00
CA ALA A 49 -9.45 -8.18 5.96
C ALA A 49 -8.91 -8.76 7.26
N LEU A 50 -9.36 -8.32 8.43
CA LEU A 50 -8.84 -8.80 9.72
C LEU A 50 -9.00 -10.30 9.93
N LYS A 51 -10.13 -10.88 9.50
CA LYS A 51 -10.36 -12.33 9.61
C LYS A 51 -9.41 -13.10 8.71
N ALA A 52 -9.27 -12.66 7.46
CA ALA A 52 -8.39 -13.29 6.50
C ALA A 52 -6.91 -13.13 6.88
N ALA A 53 -6.51 -11.94 7.37
CA ALA A 53 -5.17 -11.66 7.84
C ALA A 53 -4.73 -12.61 8.97
N ARG A 54 -5.62 -12.88 9.94
CA ARG A 54 -5.35 -13.86 11.01
C ARG A 54 -5.13 -15.27 10.50
N GLN A 55 -5.78 -15.65 9.42
CA GLN A 55 -5.67 -17.00 8.85
C GLN A 55 -4.43 -17.15 7.96
N THR A 56 -4.07 -16.10 7.23
CA THR A 56 -2.99 -16.14 6.24
C THR A 56 -1.65 -15.63 6.78
N GLY A 57 -1.63 -14.93 7.93
CA GLY A 57 -0.45 -14.24 8.43
C GLY A 57 0.03 -13.09 7.52
N LYS A 58 -0.83 -12.58 6.62
CA LYS A 58 -0.44 -11.55 5.65
C LYS A 58 -1.56 -10.56 5.41
N VAL A 59 -1.18 -9.29 5.19
CA VAL A 59 -2.08 -8.19 4.77
C VAL A 59 -1.51 -7.53 3.52
N TYR A 60 -2.35 -7.32 2.52
CA TYR A 60 -2.02 -6.57 1.31
C TYR A 60 -2.48 -5.12 1.46
N LEU A 61 -1.57 -4.17 1.19
CA LEU A 61 -1.80 -2.74 1.31
C LEU A 61 -1.77 -2.11 -0.08
N VAL A 62 -2.92 -1.59 -0.51
CA VAL A 62 -3.10 -0.91 -1.80
C VAL A 62 -3.38 0.57 -1.58
N GLU A 63 -3.38 1.38 -2.66
CA GLU A 63 -3.54 2.83 -2.56
C GLU A 63 -4.98 3.26 -2.34
N GLY A 64 -5.95 2.58 -2.95
CA GLY A 64 -7.32 3.04 -3.01
C GLY A 64 -8.41 2.02 -2.72
N ALA A 65 -9.62 2.53 -2.45
CA ALA A 65 -10.80 1.71 -2.23
C ALA A 65 -11.19 0.84 -3.47
N PRO A 66 -11.07 1.31 -4.72
CA PRO A 66 -11.34 0.47 -5.89
C PRO A 66 -10.47 -0.79 -5.93
N ASP A 67 -9.17 -0.66 -5.58
CA ASP A 67 -8.23 -1.78 -5.57
C ASP A 67 -8.64 -2.83 -4.54
N VAL A 68 -9.02 -2.37 -3.32
CA VAL A 68 -9.55 -3.25 -2.28
C VAL A 68 -10.79 -3.98 -2.77
N MET A 69 -11.77 -3.25 -3.36
CA MET A 69 -13.00 -3.86 -3.86
C MET A 69 -12.73 -4.86 -4.97
N ARG A 70 -11.80 -4.57 -5.87
CA ARG A 70 -11.38 -5.48 -6.93
C ARG A 70 -10.80 -6.78 -6.36
N LEU A 71 -9.78 -6.67 -5.51
CA LEU A 71 -9.10 -7.83 -4.95
C LEU A 71 -10.04 -8.67 -4.08
N GLN A 72 -10.87 -8.04 -3.24
CA GLN A 72 -11.88 -8.76 -2.45
C GLN A 72 -12.92 -9.47 -3.33
N SER A 73 -13.31 -8.89 -4.47
CA SER A 73 -14.23 -9.54 -5.42
C SER A 73 -13.63 -10.80 -6.07
N LEU A 74 -12.31 -10.90 -6.12
CA LEU A 74 -11.57 -12.09 -6.58
C LEU A 74 -11.31 -13.11 -5.45
N GLY A 75 -11.78 -12.84 -4.23
CA GLY A 75 -11.57 -13.72 -3.07
C GLY A 75 -10.31 -13.43 -2.26
N ILE A 76 -9.52 -12.42 -2.64
CA ILE A 76 -8.34 -11.98 -1.89
C ILE A 76 -8.82 -11.06 -0.77
N ALA A 77 -9.26 -11.67 0.34
CA ALA A 77 -9.99 -10.96 1.39
C ALA A 77 -9.09 -10.10 2.31
N ASN A 78 -7.79 -10.42 2.45
CA ASN A 78 -6.83 -9.78 3.34
C ASN A 78 -6.19 -8.53 2.73
N VAL A 79 -6.97 -7.70 2.05
CA VAL A 79 -6.52 -6.45 1.39
C VAL A 79 -7.20 -5.23 1.98
N VAL A 80 -6.43 -4.15 2.15
CA VAL A 80 -6.85 -2.90 2.80
C VAL A 80 -6.23 -1.67 2.12
N ALA A 81 -6.84 -0.49 2.33
CA ALA A 81 -6.28 0.80 1.91
C ALA A 81 -6.41 1.88 2.98
N SER A 82 -5.44 2.82 3.01
CA SER A 82 -5.41 3.95 3.96
C SER A 82 -6.27 5.15 3.55
N LEU A 83 -6.86 5.16 2.35
CA LEU A 83 -7.69 6.25 1.80
C LEU A 83 -6.99 7.63 1.64
N GLY A 84 -5.68 7.66 1.70
CA GLY A 84 -4.93 8.91 1.57
C GLY A 84 -3.50 8.73 1.10
N GLY A 85 -3.11 7.54 0.65
CA GLY A 85 -1.78 7.24 0.15
C GLY A 85 -0.66 7.22 1.22
N CYS A 86 -1.00 7.57 2.47
CA CYS A 86 -0.07 7.53 3.59
C CYS A 86 -0.68 6.72 4.72
N TRP A 87 0.06 5.74 5.19
CA TRP A 87 -0.27 4.98 6.39
C TRP A 87 0.25 5.70 7.63
N SER A 88 -0.50 5.66 8.71
CA SER A 88 -0.08 6.11 10.03
C SER A 88 0.33 4.92 10.90
N GLU A 89 1.14 5.17 11.93
CA GLU A 89 1.47 4.17 12.94
C GLU A 89 0.21 3.59 13.60
N GLU A 90 -0.81 4.43 13.87
CA GLU A 90 -2.09 4.00 14.45
C GLU A 90 -2.79 2.97 13.54
N GLN A 91 -2.80 3.21 12.22
CA GLN A 91 -3.39 2.29 11.25
C GLN A 91 -2.61 0.97 11.19
N LEU A 92 -1.28 1.03 11.07
CA LEU A 92 -0.42 -0.17 10.98
C LEU A 92 -0.47 -0.99 12.27
N SER A 93 -0.53 -0.34 13.44
CA SER A 93 -0.63 -1.01 14.75
C SER A 93 -1.84 -1.94 14.89
N CYS A 94 -2.87 -1.77 14.04
CA CYS A 94 -3.98 -2.71 14.01
C CYS A 94 -3.56 -4.14 13.65
N PHE A 95 -2.42 -4.30 12.96
CA PHE A 95 -1.92 -5.60 12.48
C PHE A 95 -0.86 -6.21 13.38
N ASN A 96 -0.22 -5.45 14.30
CA ASN A 96 0.84 -5.93 15.20
C ASN A 96 0.43 -7.19 15.99
N LYS A 97 -0.82 -7.23 16.47
CA LYS A 97 -1.32 -8.33 17.29
C LYS A 97 -1.41 -9.68 16.60
N PHE A 98 -1.22 -9.71 15.28
CA PHE A 98 -1.43 -10.91 14.46
C PHE A 98 -0.15 -11.46 13.86
N GLY A 99 1.01 -10.83 14.11
CA GLY A 99 2.29 -11.24 13.50
C GLY A 99 2.22 -11.27 11.96
N CYS A 100 1.47 -10.35 11.36
CA CYS A 100 1.26 -10.35 9.92
C CYS A 100 2.45 -9.73 9.18
N THR A 101 2.84 -10.34 8.07
CA THR A 101 3.63 -9.69 7.02
C THR A 101 2.78 -8.67 6.31
N LEU A 102 3.32 -7.48 6.05
CA LEU A 102 2.69 -6.43 5.26
C LEU A 102 3.23 -6.45 3.82
N CYS A 103 2.36 -6.63 2.85
CA CYS A 103 2.74 -6.65 1.44
C CYS A 103 2.14 -5.45 0.72
N PHE A 104 2.97 -4.51 0.27
CA PHE A 104 2.53 -3.35 -0.49
C PHE A 104 2.35 -3.70 -1.98
N ILE A 105 1.29 -3.18 -2.57
CA ILE A 105 1.01 -3.30 -4.00
C ILE A 105 0.88 -1.88 -4.55
N PRO A 106 1.98 -1.30 -5.07
CA PRO A 106 1.95 0.04 -5.64
C PRO A 106 1.22 0.06 -6.99
N ASP A 107 0.61 1.19 -7.30
CA ASP A 107 0.25 1.52 -8.66
C ASP A 107 1.52 1.64 -9.52
N HIS A 108 1.42 1.23 -10.77
CA HIS A 108 2.45 1.56 -11.75
C HIS A 108 2.20 2.96 -12.31
N ASP A 109 2.95 3.93 -11.84
CA ASP A 109 2.91 5.31 -12.29
C ASP A 109 4.18 5.67 -13.06
N VAL A 110 4.02 6.38 -14.17
CA VAL A 110 5.16 6.98 -14.86
C VAL A 110 5.66 8.17 -14.04
N PRO A 111 6.97 8.27 -13.74
CA PRO A 111 7.52 9.44 -13.05
C PRO A 111 7.17 10.73 -13.79
N LYS A 112 6.86 11.79 -13.04
CA LYS A 112 6.65 13.12 -13.61
C LYS A 112 7.99 13.71 -14.03
N GLU A 113 7.94 14.72 -14.91
CA GLU A 113 9.13 15.46 -15.32
C GLU A 113 9.90 16.00 -14.10
N GLY A 114 11.17 15.63 -13.98
CA GLY A 114 12.03 15.96 -12.84
C GLY A 114 11.92 15.02 -11.63
N ASP A 115 11.02 14.04 -11.65
CA ASP A 115 10.93 13.00 -10.63
C ASP A 115 11.68 11.73 -11.07
N GLU A 116 12.45 11.15 -10.16
CA GLU A 116 13.15 9.88 -10.40
C GLU A 116 12.19 8.68 -10.31
N PHE A 117 11.20 8.76 -9.40
CA PHE A 117 10.28 7.68 -9.09
C PHE A 117 8.81 8.07 -9.29
N GLY A 118 8.01 7.09 -9.69
CA GLY A 118 6.56 7.22 -9.78
C GLY A 118 5.87 7.37 -8.42
N ALA A 119 4.60 7.77 -8.40
CA ALA A 119 3.85 7.96 -7.17
C ALA A 119 3.69 6.65 -6.38
N GLY A 120 3.47 5.51 -7.07
CA GLY A 120 3.36 4.21 -6.44
C GLY A 120 4.67 3.76 -5.78
N GLU A 121 5.84 4.02 -6.40
CA GLU A 121 7.14 3.72 -5.78
C GLU A 121 7.36 4.60 -4.52
N LYS A 122 7.07 5.90 -4.61
CA LYS A 122 7.12 6.82 -3.46
C LYS A 122 6.17 6.40 -2.33
N PHE A 123 4.99 5.86 -2.68
CA PHE A 123 4.06 5.26 -1.72
C PHE A 123 4.71 4.11 -0.96
N VAL A 124 5.38 3.17 -1.66
CA VAL A 124 6.06 2.03 -1.03
C VAL A 124 7.26 2.48 -0.22
N PHE A 125 8.11 3.39 -0.72
CA PHE A 125 9.28 3.87 0.01
C PHE A 125 8.91 4.43 1.37
N ARG A 126 7.90 5.30 1.40
CA ARG A 126 7.45 5.94 2.63
C ARG A 126 6.82 4.96 3.61
N ASN A 127 5.84 4.18 3.14
CA ASN A 127 5.04 3.34 4.01
C ASN A 127 5.75 2.03 4.38
N GLY A 128 6.57 1.50 3.49
CA GLY A 128 7.40 0.32 3.74
C GLY A 128 8.47 0.61 4.79
N ARG A 129 9.13 1.80 4.72
CA ARG A 129 10.07 2.25 5.75
C ARG A 129 9.38 2.34 7.11
N LEU A 130 8.25 3.04 7.20
CA LEU A 130 7.47 3.14 8.44
C LEU A 130 7.10 1.77 9.01
N ALA A 131 6.62 0.86 8.16
CA ALA A 131 6.25 -0.48 8.59
C ALA A 131 7.46 -1.28 9.10
N THR A 132 8.62 -1.18 8.44
CA THR A 132 9.88 -1.81 8.86
C THR A 132 10.37 -1.25 10.20
N GLU A 133 10.32 0.09 10.38
CA GLU A 133 10.66 0.76 11.63
C GLU A 133 9.73 0.35 12.80
N MET A 134 8.50 -0.06 12.50
CA MET A 134 7.56 -0.64 13.47
C MET A 134 7.74 -2.14 13.72
N GLY A 135 8.77 -2.78 13.13
CA GLY A 135 9.09 -4.20 13.31
C GLY A 135 8.30 -5.17 12.43
N PHE A 136 7.58 -4.70 11.40
CA PHE A 136 6.91 -5.60 10.47
C PHE A 136 7.88 -6.21 9.46
N GLN A 137 7.64 -7.48 9.12
CA GLN A 137 8.16 -8.02 7.87
C GLN A 137 7.39 -7.39 6.70
N VAL A 138 8.13 -6.81 5.75
CA VAL A 138 7.55 -6.07 4.65
C VAL A 138 7.96 -6.67 3.31
N SER A 139 6.99 -6.81 2.41
CA SER A 139 7.22 -7.24 1.03
C SER A 139 6.49 -6.34 0.03
N VAL A 140 6.83 -6.48 -1.24
CA VAL A 140 6.26 -5.70 -2.34
C VAL A 140 5.86 -6.63 -3.47
N ARG A 141 4.65 -6.46 -3.99
CA ARG A 141 4.19 -7.05 -5.26
C ARG A 141 4.03 -5.95 -6.29
N GLU A 142 4.94 -5.92 -7.26
CA GLU A 142 4.89 -4.92 -8.33
C GLU A 142 3.91 -5.32 -9.44
N ILE A 143 3.11 -4.35 -9.88
CA ILE A 143 2.36 -4.47 -11.13
C ILE A 143 3.36 -4.28 -12.27
N PRO A 144 3.48 -5.23 -13.22
CA PRO A 144 4.44 -5.11 -14.31
C PRO A 144 4.20 -3.88 -15.16
N SER A 145 5.28 -3.23 -15.57
CA SER A 145 5.21 -2.12 -16.53
C SER A 145 4.70 -2.62 -17.88
N SER A 146 3.66 -2.02 -18.40
CA SER A 146 3.16 -2.24 -19.77
C SER A 146 3.42 -1.03 -20.68
N GLY A 147 4.60 -0.44 -20.58
CA GLY A 147 5.00 0.77 -21.30
C GLY A 147 4.69 2.05 -20.51
N SER A 148 4.30 3.13 -21.19
CA SER A 148 4.12 4.46 -20.60
C SER A 148 2.72 4.71 -20.01
N GLN A 149 1.92 3.68 -19.77
CA GLN A 149 0.57 3.83 -19.23
C GLN A 149 0.53 3.55 -17.72
N LYS A 150 -0.17 4.43 -16.99
CA LYS A 150 -0.50 4.17 -15.58
C LYS A 150 -1.36 2.92 -15.47
N GLN A 151 -1.01 2.05 -14.51
CA GLN A 151 -1.81 0.88 -14.13
C GLN A 151 -1.98 0.83 -12.62
N ASP A 152 -3.20 0.67 -12.16
CA ASP A 152 -3.53 0.41 -10.77
C ASP A 152 -3.95 -1.07 -10.56
N ALA A 153 -4.07 -1.48 -9.31
CA ALA A 153 -4.43 -2.86 -9.00
C ALA A 153 -5.83 -3.22 -9.51
N ASP A 154 -6.78 -2.29 -9.52
CA ASP A 154 -8.14 -2.48 -10.05
C ASP A 154 -8.13 -2.79 -11.55
N SER A 155 -7.30 -2.11 -12.33
CA SER A 155 -7.23 -2.28 -13.78
C SER A 155 -6.39 -3.48 -14.23
N TYR A 156 -5.31 -3.79 -13.50
CA TYR A 156 -4.39 -4.87 -13.86
C TYR A 156 -4.84 -6.24 -13.36
N ILE A 157 -5.26 -6.32 -12.08
CA ILE A 157 -5.59 -7.59 -11.41
C ILE A 157 -7.07 -7.93 -11.66
N VAL A 158 -7.37 -8.35 -12.88
CA VAL A 158 -8.74 -8.67 -13.30
C VAL A 158 -9.12 -10.13 -13.08
N SER A 159 -8.16 -10.99 -12.69
CA SER A 159 -8.35 -12.42 -12.43
C SER A 159 -7.37 -12.95 -11.39
N LEU A 160 -7.65 -14.11 -10.81
CA LEU A 160 -6.72 -14.80 -9.91
C LEU A 160 -5.41 -15.20 -10.61
N GLU A 161 -5.46 -15.57 -11.89
CA GLU A 161 -4.28 -15.86 -12.69
C GLU A 161 -3.32 -14.66 -12.76
N ARG A 162 -3.86 -13.44 -13.00
CA ARG A 162 -3.09 -12.20 -12.95
C ARG A 162 -2.50 -11.93 -11.57
N TRP A 163 -3.28 -12.18 -10.53
CA TRP A 163 -2.82 -12.08 -9.16
C TRP A 163 -1.66 -13.02 -8.85
N GLU A 164 -1.77 -14.28 -9.23
CA GLU A 164 -0.75 -15.30 -9.00
C GLU A 164 0.52 -15.06 -9.83
N SER A 165 0.41 -14.40 -10.96
CA SER A 165 1.56 -14.03 -11.81
C SER A 165 2.44 -12.93 -11.21
N LEU A 166 1.96 -12.17 -10.21
CA LEU A 166 2.74 -11.12 -9.57
C LEU A 166 3.83 -11.72 -8.67
N SER A 167 5.07 -11.39 -8.95
CA SER A 167 6.19 -11.74 -8.07
C SER A 167 6.16 -10.90 -6.80
N GLU A 168 6.52 -11.53 -5.68
CA GLU A 168 6.67 -10.85 -4.40
C GLU A 168 8.16 -10.78 -4.05
N LYS A 169 8.62 -9.61 -3.62
CA LYS A 169 10.00 -9.35 -3.24
C LYS A 169 10.04 -8.82 -1.82
N ASP A 170 11.07 -9.15 -1.07
CA ASP A 170 11.36 -8.49 0.19
C ASP A 170 11.53 -6.97 -0.04
N PHE A 171 10.99 -6.15 0.89
CA PHE A 171 10.99 -4.70 0.73
C PHE A 171 12.40 -4.10 0.71
N ILE A 172 13.30 -4.60 1.56
CA ILE A 172 14.67 -4.05 1.66
C ILE A 172 15.45 -4.35 0.37
N LEU A 173 15.31 -5.57 -0.14
CA LEU A 173 15.92 -5.95 -1.43
C LEU A 173 15.30 -5.17 -2.60
N TRP A 174 14.00 -4.95 -2.57
CA TRP A 174 13.31 -4.14 -3.57
C TRP A 174 13.75 -2.67 -3.51
N TYR A 175 13.85 -2.11 -2.29
CA TYR A 175 14.32 -0.73 -2.06
C TYR A 175 15.75 -0.55 -2.56
N ALA A 176 16.64 -1.47 -2.20
CA ALA A 176 18.04 -1.45 -2.65
C ALA A 176 18.14 -1.52 -4.19
N ALA A 177 17.37 -2.40 -4.83
CA ALA A 177 17.37 -2.53 -6.29
C ALA A 177 16.85 -1.30 -7.03
N LYS A 178 16.00 -0.48 -6.39
CA LYS A 178 15.46 0.75 -6.98
C LYS A 178 16.42 1.95 -6.83
N HIS A 179 17.19 2.01 -5.76
CA HIS A 179 18.00 3.18 -5.43
C HIS A 179 19.49 2.97 -5.74
N TYR A 180 19.98 1.71 -5.80
CA TYR A 180 21.39 1.47 -6.01
C TYR A 180 21.75 1.51 -7.50
N ASP A 181 22.59 2.46 -7.87
CA ASP A 181 23.22 2.55 -9.19
C ASP A 181 24.72 2.31 -9.05
N ALA A 182 25.21 1.23 -9.64
CA ALA A 182 26.63 0.88 -9.63
C ALA A 182 27.52 1.87 -10.41
N SER A 183 26.92 2.71 -11.27
CA SER A 183 27.62 3.76 -12.03
C SER A 183 27.63 5.12 -11.32
N ALA A 184 26.84 5.29 -10.25
CA ALA A 184 26.76 6.54 -9.49
C ALA A 184 28.06 6.81 -8.72
N ALA A 185 28.23 8.05 -8.25
CA ALA A 185 29.36 8.45 -7.43
C ALA A 185 29.40 7.66 -6.10
N ASN A 186 30.59 7.42 -5.56
CA ASN A 186 30.77 6.61 -4.34
C ASN A 186 29.97 7.12 -3.13
N ASP A 187 29.82 8.42 -2.99
CA ASP A 187 29.05 9.04 -1.89
C ASP A 187 27.55 8.77 -2.02
N GLU A 188 27.01 8.71 -3.23
CA GLU A 188 25.61 8.33 -3.50
C GLU A 188 25.39 6.86 -3.20
N GLN A 189 26.29 5.99 -3.63
CA GLN A 189 26.25 4.55 -3.33
C GLN A 189 26.31 4.31 -1.81
N LEU A 190 27.17 5.02 -1.08
CA LEU A 190 27.30 4.91 0.37
C LEU A 190 26.04 5.36 1.10
N LYS A 191 25.33 6.36 0.61
CA LYS A 191 24.01 6.76 1.19
C LYS A 191 22.97 5.65 1.08
N VAL A 192 22.88 5.03 -0.10
CA VAL A 192 21.93 3.90 -0.28
C VAL A 192 22.30 2.72 0.62
N ILE A 193 23.59 2.40 0.73
CA ILE A 193 24.06 1.34 1.64
C ILE A 193 23.73 1.67 3.09
N ALA A 194 23.94 2.90 3.54
CA ALA A 194 23.57 3.33 4.89
C ALA A 194 22.07 3.19 5.15
N ASP A 195 21.23 3.66 4.24
CA ASP A 195 19.77 3.53 4.33
C ASP A 195 19.33 2.05 4.43
N VAL A 196 19.94 1.16 3.64
CA VAL A 196 19.66 -0.28 3.70
C VAL A 196 20.12 -0.89 5.03
N CYS A 197 21.28 -0.49 5.55
CA CYS A 197 21.75 -0.92 6.87
C CYS A 197 20.80 -0.48 7.99
N ASP A 198 20.31 0.76 7.95
CA ASP A 198 19.34 1.27 8.93
C ASP A 198 18.02 0.48 8.90
N LEU A 199 17.54 0.12 7.71
CA LEU A 199 16.36 -0.73 7.58
C LEU A 199 16.59 -2.15 8.14
N LEU A 200 17.77 -2.74 7.92
CA LEU A 200 18.11 -4.08 8.42
C LEU A 200 18.19 -4.12 9.96
N VAL A 201 18.71 -3.07 10.59
CA VAL A 201 18.78 -2.99 12.07
C VAL A 201 17.39 -3.06 12.70
N ASN A 202 16.39 -2.44 12.07
CA ASN A 202 15.02 -2.44 12.58
C ASN A 202 14.31 -3.82 12.45
N VAL A 203 14.73 -4.66 11.53
CA VAL A 203 14.18 -6.04 11.36
C VAL A 203 14.76 -7.03 12.38
N GLN A 204 15.98 -6.81 12.87
CA GLN A 204 16.69 -7.75 13.75
C GLN A 204 16.41 -7.58 15.25
N SER A 205 15.59 -6.62 15.64
CA SER A 205 15.35 -6.28 17.05
C SER A 205 14.21 -7.07 17.72
N GLU A 206 13.91 -8.29 17.26
CA GLU A 206 13.03 -9.25 17.95
C GLU A 206 13.82 -10.36 18.67
#